data_cb256e8ef460c0e54ee6e0f8aa928c12
#
_entry.id   cb256e8ef460c0e54ee6e0f8aa928c12
#
_cell.length_a   1.000
_cell.length_b   1.000
_cell.length_c   1.000
_cell.angle_alpha   90.00
_cell.angle_beta   90.00
_cell.angle_gamma   90.00
#
_symmetry.space_group_name_H-M   'P 1'
#
loop_
_entity.id
_entity.type
_entity.pdbx_description
1 polymer ?
#
loop_
_entity_poly.entity_id
_entity_poly.type
_entity_poly.pdbx_seq_one_letter_code
_entity_poly.pdbx_strand_id
1 'polypeptide(L)'
;MKTSSLKLKWLVFGAIPLFLISCNEKDENQMQVTSITIENVLDSKPLVESGTFKNSGASPLIMPNESLSFQFSAAKGQALSFVCMYGWSNDLFFAPANPGIKLYQDNGTPIEGDVSGQLKIWDNGTRINQVPGANVSHPGTAETTPKNIMEVSGTDAQGNTYAAASTLMKGTLHYDGNSTFTFTITNTSGGTSNPTPFSPGVWAISYIAGGNLLNPNPLYQNGQPTANGLTNIAEMGDNSILGTYIQGQTGIFTPLSPVLVVVYNGIDNPIYKTGENDRGKGLKELAQKGDATGLAAYLKTVIGVKAAYVLPAANTNILLPKIGSQAGGSVSQQLNVSEGDRIAIATMYGFSNDWFFATVGNGINAKQKGDFSSSIGLFDDGTAINQFPGAGITQFNLAGTPLVESKPIEAVPNPNAFTTLPAISGIIKVTLK
;
A
#
# COMPACT_ATOMS: atom_id res chain seq x y z
N MET A 1 31.06 -68.07 89.74
CA MET A 1 29.90 -67.42 90.44
C MET A 1 28.89 -67.24 89.30
N LYS A 2 27.67 -67.61 89.55
CA LYS A 2 26.68 -68.01 88.56
C LYS A 2 26.16 -66.88 87.69
N THR A 3 26.21 -66.99 86.45
CA THR A 3 25.57 -66.21 85.41
C THR A 3 24.28 -66.86 84.92
N SER A 4 23.18 -66.24 85.05
CA SER A 4 21.90 -66.70 84.54
C SER A 4 21.61 -66.01 83.19
N SER A 5 21.36 -66.76 82.17
CA SER A 5 21.03 -66.31 80.79
C SER A 5 19.51 -66.19 80.66
N LEU A 6 19.08 -65.00 80.24
CA LEU A 6 17.65 -64.74 79.93
C LEU A 6 17.47 -64.82 78.38
N LYS A 7 16.61 -65.67 77.92
CA LYS A 7 16.24 -65.83 76.49
C LYS A 7 15.19 -64.82 76.13
N LEU A 8 15.53 -63.91 75.19
CA LEU A 8 14.60 -62.93 74.63
C LEU A 8 13.93 -63.54 73.37
N LYS A 9 12.58 -63.63 73.40
CA LYS A 9 11.78 -64.06 72.26
C LYS A 9 11.61 -62.88 71.28
N TRP A 10 11.91 -63.12 69.99
CA TRP A 10 11.66 -62.18 68.90
C TRP A 10 10.18 -62.28 68.49
N LEU A 11 9.45 -61.13 68.57
CA LEU A 11 8.17 -60.90 67.94
C LEU A 11 8.43 -60.28 66.59
N VAL A 12 8.04 -60.97 65.50
CA VAL A 12 8.08 -60.43 64.16
C VAL A 12 6.82 -59.60 63.93
N PHE A 13 6.96 -58.27 63.89
CA PHE A 13 5.92 -57.39 63.39
C PHE A 13 6.04 -57.29 61.87
N GLY A 14 5.05 -57.79 61.15
CA GLY A 14 4.89 -57.63 59.73
C GLY A 14 4.52 -56.19 59.42
N ALA A 15 5.43 -55.41 58.82
CA ALA A 15 5.12 -54.10 58.27
C ALA A 15 4.43 -54.27 56.88
N ILE A 16 3.16 -53.90 56.83
CA ILE A 16 2.42 -53.75 55.56
C ILE A 16 2.88 -52.41 54.93
N PRO A 17 3.45 -52.34 53.72
CA PRO A 17 3.73 -51.09 53.06
C PRO A 17 2.38 -50.48 52.59
N LEU A 18 1.97 -49.34 53.17
CA LEU A 18 0.96 -48.46 52.58
C LEU A 18 1.58 -47.87 51.31
N PHE A 19 1.15 -48.32 50.16
CA PHE A 19 1.36 -47.59 48.91
C PHE A 19 0.40 -46.37 48.96
N LEU A 20 0.99 -45.21 49.24
CA LEU A 20 0.36 -43.94 48.94
C LEU A 20 0.41 -43.78 47.39
N ILE A 21 -0.68 -44.10 46.76
CA ILE A 21 -0.94 -43.66 45.36
C ILE A 21 -1.11 -42.16 45.45
N SER A 22 -0.02 -41.43 45.19
CA SER A 22 -0.07 -40.02 44.86
C SER A 22 -0.75 -39.91 43.51
N CYS A 23 -2.03 -39.66 43.44
CA CYS A 23 -2.64 -39.07 42.28
C CYS A 23 -1.98 -37.73 42.07
N ASN A 24 -1.01 -37.66 41.16
CA ASN A 24 -0.69 -36.42 40.53
C ASN A 24 -1.92 -36.00 39.67
N GLU A 25 -2.83 -35.24 40.30
CA GLU A 25 -3.70 -34.36 39.54
C GLU A 25 -2.75 -33.47 38.77
N LYS A 26 -2.63 -33.72 37.47
CA LYS A 26 -2.06 -32.70 36.57
C LYS A 26 -2.97 -31.50 36.75
N ASP A 27 -2.41 -30.46 37.35
CA ASP A 27 -3.03 -29.13 37.40
C ASP A 27 -3.20 -28.68 35.93
N GLU A 28 -4.36 -29.00 35.33
CA GLU A 28 -4.72 -28.63 33.97
C GLU A 28 -4.87 -27.10 33.80
N ASN A 29 -4.75 -26.35 34.90
CA ASN A 29 -4.91 -24.91 35.00
C ASN A 29 -3.61 -24.13 35.22
N GLN A 30 -2.45 -24.70 34.97
CA GLN A 30 -1.20 -23.94 35.09
C GLN A 30 -1.18 -22.79 34.08
N MET A 31 -1.12 -21.55 34.63
CA MET A 31 -0.90 -20.35 33.88
C MET A 31 0.47 -20.42 33.20
N GLN A 32 0.50 -20.26 31.87
CA GLN A 32 1.73 -20.26 31.07
C GLN A 32 1.94 -18.88 30.48
N VAL A 33 3.19 -18.47 30.33
CA VAL A 33 3.55 -17.27 29.58
C VAL A 33 3.85 -17.67 28.14
N THR A 34 3.18 -17.05 27.20
CA THR A 34 3.47 -17.13 25.76
C THR A 34 3.80 -15.74 25.24
N SER A 35 4.65 -15.64 24.24
CA SER A 35 4.96 -14.35 23.58
C SER A 35 4.37 -14.33 22.19
N ILE A 36 3.58 -13.30 21.88
CA ILE A 36 3.13 -13.02 20.52
C ILE A 36 4.00 -11.94 19.89
N THR A 37 4.40 -12.15 18.63
CA THR A 37 5.08 -11.14 17.80
C THR A 37 4.27 -10.94 16.53
N ILE A 38 4.00 -9.67 16.18
CA ILE A 38 3.32 -9.26 14.96
C ILE A 38 4.25 -8.35 14.18
N GLU A 39 4.44 -8.62 12.88
CA GLU A 39 5.36 -7.92 12.00
C GLU A 39 4.66 -7.52 10.71
N ASN A 40 4.91 -6.32 10.21
CA ASN A 40 4.59 -5.95 8.84
C ASN A 40 5.74 -6.44 7.94
N VAL A 41 5.51 -7.49 7.16
CA VAL A 41 6.53 -8.11 6.32
C VAL A 41 6.40 -7.77 4.84
N LEU A 42 5.47 -6.86 4.51
CA LEU A 42 5.19 -6.43 3.13
C LEU A 42 6.44 -5.84 2.47
N ASP A 43 6.84 -6.41 1.34
CA ASP A 43 7.81 -5.82 0.41
C ASP A 43 7.10 -4.73 -0.40
N SER A 44 7.16 -3.50 0.10
CA SER A 44 6.34 -2.40 -0.38
C SER A 44 6.82 -1.83 -1.71
N LYS A 45 5.89 -1.22 -2.45
CA LYS A 45 6.15 -0.52 -3.72
C LYS A 45 5.83 0.96 -3.59
N PRO A 46 6.59 1.86 -4.25
CA PRO A 46 6.39 3.30 -4.12
C PRO A 46 5.23 3.85 -4.95
N LEU A 47 4.73 3.11 -5.94
CA LEU A 47 3.65 3.55 -6.82
C LEU A 47 2.35 2.80 -6.52
N VAL A 48 1.27 3.58 -6.37
CA VAL A 48 -0.09 3.09 -6.14
C VAL A 48 -0.65 2.45 -7.39
N GLU A 49 -0.59 3.20 -8.48
CA GLU A 49 -1.18 2.84 -9.75
C GLU A 49 -0.31 3.36 -10.89
N SER A 50 -0.27 2.64 -11.99
CA SER A 50 0.43 3.05 -13.20
C SER A 50 -0.13 2.32 -14.41
N GLY A 51 0.17 2.85 -15.59
CA GLY A 51 -0.22 2.21 -16.82
C GLY A 51 0.47 2.79 -18.02
N THR A 52 0.15 2.21 -19.17
CA THR A 52 0.52 2.74 -20.49
C THR A 52 -0.72 3.23 -21.20
N PHE A 53 -0.55 4.17 -22.10
CA PHE A 53 -1.63 4.64 -22.95
C PHE A 53 -1.17 4.66 -24.42
N LYS A 54 -2.09 4.39 -25.33
CA LYS A 54 -1.92 4.47 -26.77
C LYS A 54 -3.29 4.63 -27.44
N ASN A 55 -3.32 5.20 -28.63
CA ASN A 55 -4.56 5.24 -29.42
C ASN A 55 -5.01 3.82 -29.75
N SER A 56 -6.31 3.58 -29.71
CA SER A 56 -6.95 2.29 -30.04
C SER A 56 -7.26 2.14 -31.54
N GLY A 57 -7.00 3.18 -32.35
CA GLY A 57 -7.23 3.18 -33.80
C GLY A 57 -6.22 2.33 -34.58
N ALA A 58 -6.17 2.54 -35.91
CA ALA A 58 -5.24 1.85 -36.79
C ALA A 58 -3.76 2.19 -36.52
N SER A 59 -3.50 3.35 -35.90
CA SER A 59 -2.18 3.79 -35.44
C SER A 59 -2.18 3.88 -33.92
N PRO A 60 -1.10 3.47 -33.23
CA PRO A 60 -1.00 3.68 -31.77
C PRO A 60 -0.72 5.15 -31.39
N LEU A 61 -0.45 6.00 -32.37
CA LEU A 61 -0.14 7.42 -32.18
C LEU A 61 -1.43 8.24 -31.96
N ILE A 62 -1.32 9.32 -31.21
CA ILE A 62 -2.38 10.34 -31.09
C ILE A 62 -2.07 11.39 -32.18
N MET A 63 -2.80 11.28 -33.29
CA MET A 63 -2.61 12.20 -34.44
C MET A 63 -3.14 13.59 -34.14
N PRO A 64 -2.70 14.64 -34.87
CA PRO A 64 -3.28 15.99 -34.74
C PRO A 64 -4.81 15.98 -34.79
N ASN A 65 -5.46 16.66 -33.83
CA ASN A 65 -6.90 16.73 -33.59
C ASN A 65 -7.55 15.45 -33.00
N GLU A 66 -6.78 14.43 -32.67
CA GLU A 66 -7.27 13.27 -31.93
C GLU A 66 -7.14 13.45 -30.42
N SER A 67 -7.92 12.67 -29.66
CA SER A 67 -7.90 12.64 -28.21
C SER A 67 -7.83 11.20 -27.70
N LEU A 68 -7.25 11.04 -26.53
CA LEU A 68 -7.18 9.79 -25.78
C LEU A 68 -7.43 10.08 -24.30
N SER A 69 -8.17 9.18 -23.65
CA SER A 69 -8.43 9.27 -22.21
C SER A 69 -8.00 7.98 -21.49
N PHE A 70 -7.58 8.12 -20.23
CA PHE A 70 -7.38 7.02 -19.30
C PHE A 70 -7.84 7.41 -17.90
N GLN A 71 -8.23 6.40 -17.12
CA GLN A 71 -8.67 6.57 -15.73
C GLN A 71 -7.59 6.12 -14.76
N PHE A 72 -7.59 6.73 -13.60
CA PHE A 72 -6.74 6.37 -12.47
C PHE A 72 -7.38 6.86 -11.17
N SER A 73 -6.90 6.32 -10.04
CA SER A 73 -7.32 6.75 -8.72
C SER A 73 -6.21 7.57 -8.04
N ALA A 74 -6.60 8.60 -7.30
CA ALA A 74 -5.64 9.41 -6.56
C ALA A 74 -6.25 10.04 -5.30
N ALA A 75 -5.44 10.11 -4.26
CA ALA A 75 -5.71 10.82 -3.02
C ALA A 75 -5.18 12.27 -3.05
N LYS A 76 -5.65 13.10 -2.12
CA LYS A 76 -5.11 14.44 -1.90
C LYS A 76 -3.60 14.38 -1.63
N GLY A 77 -2.85 15.22 -2.34
CA GLY A 77 -1.39 15.30 -2.24
C GLY A 77 -0.64 14.41 -3.22
N GLN A 78 -1.33 13.48 -3.89
CA GLN A 78 -0.77 12.73 -5.01
C GLN A 78 -0.84 13.56 -6.30
N ALA A 79 -0.01 13.18 -7.28
CA ALA A 79 0.09 13.86 -8.57
C ALA A 79 0.13 12.86 -9.72
N LEU A 80 -0.46 13.23 -10.86
CA LEU A 80 -0.35 12.46 -12.09
C LEU A 80 0.96 12.81 -12.81
N SER A 81 1.88 11.87 -12.91
CA SER A 81 3.04 11.93 -13.79
C SER A 81 2.75 11.15 -15.06
N PHE A 82 3.10 11.70 -16.24
CA PHE A 82 3.05 10.97 -17.49
C PHE A 82 4.13 11.45 -18.46
N VAL A 83 4.48 10.63 -19.43
CA VAL A 83 5.39 10.97 -20.54
C VAL A 83 4.90 10.38 -21.86
N CYS A 84 5.08 11.14 -22.95
CA CYS A 84 4.98 10.64 -24.34
C CYS A 84 5.89 11.46 -25.25
N MET A 85 6.33 10.89 -26.38
CA MET A 85 7.20 11.57 -27.33
C MET A 85 6.51 12.74 -28.03
N TYR A 86 7.25 13.82 -28.23
CA TYR A 86 6.93 14.84 -29.21
C TYR A 86 7.36 14.31 -30.61
N GLY A 87 6.41 13.74 -31.36
CA GLY A 87 6.71 12.90 -32.52
C GLY A 87 7.67 13.48 -33.54
N TRP A 88 7.50 14.74 -33.96
CA TRP A 88 8.42 15.40 -34.90
C TRP A 88 9.53 16.17 -34.16
N SER A 89 10.29 15.44 -33.35
CA SER A 89 11.49 15.95 -32.65
C SER A 89 12.59 14.88 -32.62
N ASN A 90 13.80 15.23 -32.22
CA ASN A 90 14.89 14.26 -32.10
C ASN A 90 14.71 13.37 -30.85
N ASP A 91 14.58 14.00 -29.68
CA ASP A 91 14.47 13.34 -28.38
C ASP A 91 13.65 14.16 -27.36
N LEU A 92 12.71 14.98 -27.87
CA LEU A 92 11.82 15.73 -26.98
C LEU A 92 10.63 14.88 -26.56
N PHE A 93 10.15 15.14 -25.34
CA PHE A 93 8.95 14.49 -24.80
C PHE A 93 8.06 15.49 -24.06
N PHE A 94 6.77 15.19 -24.02
CA PHE A 94 5.78 15.89 -23.21
C PHE A 94 5.69 15.22 -21.83
N ALA A 95 5.69 16.04 -20.80
CA ALA A 95 5.41 15.64 -19.43
C ALA A 95 4.99 16.86 -18.59
N PRO A 96 4.24 16.70 -17.47
CA PRO A 96 4.13 17.75 -16.47
C PRO A 96 5.47 17.93 -15.75
N ALA A 97 5.74 19.12 -15.18
CA ALA A 97 6.86 19.28 -14.28
C ALA A 97 6.78 18.34 -13.07
N ASN A 98 7.94 17.89 -12.56
CA ASN A 98 7.93 17.08 -11.33
C ASN A 98 7.25 17.83 -10.16
N PRO A 99 6.45 17.16 -9.33
CA PRO A 99 6.18 15.72 -9.29
C PRO A 99 5.04 15.27 -10.23
N GLY A 100 4.38 16.15 -10.97
CA GLY A 100 3.26 15.83 -11.85
C GLY A 100 2.12 16.86 -11.79
N ILE A 101 1.01 16.56 -12.46
CA ILE A 101 -0.20 17.38 -12.42
C ILE A 101 -0.83 17.29 -11.03
N LYS A 102 -1.06 18.42 -10.40
CA LYS A 102 -1.79 18.53 -9.13
C LYS A 102 -3.25 18.13 -9.36
N LEU A 103 -3.77 17.23 -8.51
CA LEU A 103 -5.11 16.63 -8.67
C LEU A 103 -6.15 17.20 -7.70
N TYR A 104 -5.71 17.74 -6.57
CA TYR A 104 -6.57 18.36 -5.57
C TYR A 104 -6.04 19.73 -5.17
N GLN A 105 -6.94 20.64 -4.87
CA GLN A 105 -6.62 21.88 -4.19
C GLN A 105 -6.22 21.62 -2.73
N ASP A 106 -5.61 22.59 -2.08
CA ASP A 106 -5.15 22.45 -0.69
C ASP A 106 -6.31 22.21 0.31
N ASN A 107 -7.50 22.67 -0.01
CA ASN A 107 -8.72 22.39 0.75
C ASN A 107 -9.31 20.98 0.50
N GLY A 108 -8.74 20.19 -0.42
CA GLY A 108 -9.20 18.83 -0.76
C GLY A 108 -10.24 18.79 -1.90
N THR A 109 -10.58 19.91 -2.51
CA THR A 109 -11.47 19.93 -3.69
C THR A 109 -10.72 19.35 -4.89
N PRO A 110 -11.30 18.38 -5.63
CA PRO A 110 -10.71 17.90 -6.88
C PRO A 110 -10.50 19.02 -7.89
N ILE A 111 -9.42 18.95 -8.65
CA ILE A 111 -9.16 19.87 -9.77
C ILE A 111 -9.77 19.25 -11.02
N GLU A 112 -10.58 20.04 -11.73
CA GLU A 112 -11.26 19.67 -12.96
C GLU A 112 -10.99 20.69 -14.07
N GLY A 113 -11.20 20.27 -15.32
CA GLY A 113 -11.07 21.13 -16.49
C GLY A 113 -9.67 21.16 -17.07
N ASP A 114 -9.31 22.27 -17.68
CA ASP A 114 -8.07 22.45 -18.43
C ASP A 114 -6.86 22.59 -17.50
N VAL A 115 -5.90 21.70 -17.61
CA VAL A 115 -4.63 21.69 -16.88
C VAL A 115 -3.43 21.80 -17.81
N SER A 116 -3.62 22.19 -19.07
CA SER A 116 -2.58 22.31 -20.09
C SER A 116 -1.41 23.21 -19.67
N GLY A 117 -1.66 24.21 -18.81
CA GLY A 117 -0.62 25.07 -18.24
C GLY A 117 0.42 24.35 -17.37
N GLN A 118 0.14 23.12 -16.91
CA GLN A 118 1.07 22.31 -16.16
C GLN A 118 1.96 21.42 -17.06
N LEU A 119 1.67 21.37 -18.37
CA LEU A 119 2.39 20.54 -19.33
C LEU A 119 3.61 21.29 -19.86
N LYS A 120 4.68 20.57 -20.07
CA LYS A 120 5.98 21.06 -20.53
C LYS A 120 6.53 20.20 -21.66
N ILE A 121 7.49 20.75 -22.41
CA ILE A 121 8.34 20.01 -23.32
C ILE A 121 9.72 19.88 -22.67
N TRP A 122 10.24 18.66 -22.70
CA TRP A 122 11.52 18.31 -22.10
C TRP A 122 12.46 17.77 -23.18
N ASP A 123 13.71 18.19 -23.13
CA ASP A 123 14.83 17.62 -23.87
C ASP A 123 15.39 16.45 -23.05
N ASN A 124 15.44 15.26 -23.67
CA ASN A 124 16.02 14.07 -23.05
C ASN A 124 17.56 14.13 -22.94
N GLY A 125 18.19 15.05 -23.68
CA GLY A 125 19.63 15.33 -23.62
C GLY A 125 20.52 14.28 -24.31
N THR A 126 19.96 13.43 -25.16
CA THR A 126 20.69 12.36 -25.84
C THR A 126 21.02 12.70 -27.31
N ARG A 127 20.31 13.66 -27.89
CA ARG A 127 20.45 14.09 -29.31
C ARG A 127 20.70 15.59 -29.41
N ILE A 128 21.44 15.99 -30.46
CA ILE A 128 21.60 17.41 -30.79
C ILE A 128 20.25 17.92 -31.29
N ASN A 129 19.71 18.92 -30.58
CA ASN A 129 18.41 19.50 -30.89
C ASN A 129 18.35 20.13 -32.28
N GLN A 130 17.24 19.93 -32.94
CA GLN A 130 16.82 20.61 -34.17
C GLN A 130 15.46 21.26 -33.96
N VAL A 131 15.12 22.24 -34.78
CA VAL A 131 13.77 22.82 -34.78
C VAL A 131 12.74 21.70 -35.04
N PRO A 132 11.81 21.45 -34.13
CA PRO A 132 10.81 20.38 -34.28
C PRO A 132 9.98 20.57 -35.56
N GLY A 133 9.74 19.50 -36.31
CA GLY A 133 8.99 19.54 -37.58
C GLY A 133 9.07 18.23 -38.34
N ALA A 134 8.23 18.06 -39.37
CA ALA A 134 8.14 16.84 -40.15
C ALA A 134 9.45 16.43 -40.88
N ASN A 135 10.39 17.35 -41.02
CA ASN A 135 11.69 17.09 -41.66
C ASN A 135 12.81 16.80 -40.64
N VAL A 136 12.53 16.75 -39.37
CA VAL A 136 13.55 16.44 -38.35
C VAL A 136 14.04 15.00 -38.53
N SER A 137 15.34 14.79 -38.30
CA SER A 137 15.89 13.43 -38.35
C SER A 137 15.54 12.63 -37.12
N HIS A 138 15.10 11.39 -37.27
CA HIS A 138 14.82 10.46 -36.16
C HIS A 138 15.83 9.31 -36.14
N PRO A 139 16.50 9.07 -35.03
CA PRO A 139 16.58 9.91 -33.86
C PRO A 139 17.53 11.11 -34.00
N GLY A 140 18.16 11.33 -35.11
CA GLY A 140 19.11 12.42 -35.37
C GLY A 140 20.52 12.15 -34.84
N THR A 141 21.33 13.22 -34.76
CA THR A 141 22.73 13.13 -34.35
C THR A 141 22.84 13.02 -32.85
N ALA A 142 23.58 12.02 -32.35
CA ALA A 142 23.81 11.84 -30.91
C ALA A 142 24.63 13.00 -30.32
N GLU A 143 24.33 13.39 -29.10
CA GLU A 143 25.21 14.25 -28.32
C GLU A 143 26.54 13.53 -28.06
N THR A 144 27.65 14.25 -28.18
CA THR A 144 29.00 13.71 -27.88
C THR A 144 29.10 13.25 -26.44
N THR A 145 28.47 14.00 -25.53
CA THR A 145 28.29 13.66 -24.12
C THR A 145 26.82 13.89 -23.79
N PRO A 146 26.06 12.87 -23.39
CA PRO A 146 24.66 13.03 -23.01
C PRO A 146 24.52 14.11 -21.93
N LYS A 147 23.51 14.96 -22.10
CA LYS A 147 23.14 16.04 -21.17
C LYS A 147 22.07 15.55 -20.20
N ASN A 148 21.85 16.34 -19.16
CA ASN A 148 20.72 16.11 -18.26
C ASN A 148 19.40 16.54 -18.92
N ILE A 149 18.31 15.91 -18.49
CA ILE A 149 16.96 16.29 -18.89
C ILE A 149 16.69 17.74 -18.47
N MET A 150 16.25 18.56 -19.41
CA MET A 150 15.93 19.97 -19.16
C MET A 150 14.65 20.40 -19.89
N GLU A 151 13.89 21.33 -19.29
CA GLU A 151 12.77 21.97 -19.97
C GLU A 151 13.27 22.79 -21.16
N VAL A 152 12.58 22.69 -22.30
CA VAL A 152 12.80 23.55 -23.44
C VAL A 152 11.58 24.44 -23.69
N SER A 153 11.85 25.72 -23.95
CA SER A 153 10.83 26.73 -24.24
C SER A 153 11.43 27.93 -24.95
N GLY A 154 10.64 28.62 -25.76
CA GLY A 154 11.11 29.79 -26.51
C GLY A 154 12.20 29.42 -27.50
N THR A 155 13.36 30.07 -27.43
CA THR A 155 14.50 29.83 -28.33
C THR A 155 15.72 29.38 -27.53
N ASP A 156 16.33 28.26 -27.91
CA ASP A 156 17.56 27.77 -27.28
C ASP A 156 18.82 28.52 -27.76
N ALA A 157 19.98 28.18 -27.17
CA ALA A 157 21.24 28.79 -27.49
C ALA A 157 21.73 28.51 -28.94
N GLN A 158 21.18 27.48 -29.60
CA GLN A 158 21.46 27.10 -30.99
C GLN A 158 20.50 27.77 -31.97
N GLY A 159 19.51 28.53 -31.49
CA GLY A 159 18.55 29.25 -32.30
C GLY A 159 17.31 28.40 -32.67
N ASN A 160 17.16 27.19 -32.11
CA ASN A 160 15.95 26.39 -32.30
C ASN A 160 14.79 27.00 -31.52
N THR A 161 13.63 27.11 -32.13
CA THR A 161 12.42 27.66 -31.49
C THR A 161 11.42 26.55 -31.16
N TYR A 162 10.83 26.65 -29.97
CA TYR A 162 9.88 25.68 -29.42
C TYR A 162 8.54 26.35 -29.14
N ALA A 163 7.46 25.77 -29.64
CA ALA A 163 6.12 26.18 -29.25
C ALA A 163 5.85 25.84 -27.77
N ALA A 164 4.98 26.59 -27.12
CA ALA A 164 4.53 26.21 -25.78
C ALA A 164 3.83 24.87 -25.77
N ALA A 165 4.10 24.00 -24.79
CA ALA A 165 3.46 22.69 -24.70
C ALA A 165 1.91 22.79 -24.76
N SER A 166 1.33 23.78 -24.08
CA SER A 166 -0.12 24.00 -24.04
C SER A 166 -0.77 24.40 -25.37
N THR A 167 0.02 24.80 -26.38
CA THR A 167 -0.50 25.05 -27.74
C THR A 167 -0.54 23.78 -28.59
N LEU A 168 0.27 22.78 -28.23
CA LEU A 168 0.39 21.51 -28.95
C LEU A 168 -0.44 20.41 -28.32
N MET A 169 -0.53 20.42 -26.98
CA MET A 169 -1.22 19.40 -26.21
C MET A 169 -2.17 20.07 -25.20
N LYS A 170 -3.43 19.68 -25.25
CA LYS A 170 -4.40 20.02 -24.22
C LYS A 170 -4.56 18.84 -23.25
N GLY A 171 -4.37 19.09 -21.95
CA GLY A 171 -4.67 18.16 -20.87
C GLY A 171 -5.93 18.57 -20.13
N THR A 172 -6.89 17.66 -19.98
CA THR A 172 -8.14 17.91 -19.26
C THR A 172 -8.36 16.86 -18.18
N LEU A 173 -8.64 17.30 -16.96
CA LEU A 173 -9.03 16.45 -15.84
C LEU A 173 -10.55 16.46 -15.67
N HIS A 174 -11.12 15.31 -15.39
CA HIS A 174 -12.48 15.14 -14.90
C HIS A 174 -12.45 14.27 -13.65
N TYR A 175 -13.19 14.69 -12.60
CA TYR A 175 -13.34 13.91 -11.38
C TYR A 175 -14.59 13.05 -11.48
N ASP A 176 -14.42 11.73 -11.56
CA ASP A 176 -15.51 10.78 -11.73
C ASP A 176 -16.20 10.43 -10.40
N GLY A 177 -15.73 10.99 -9.28
CA GLY A 177 -16.17 10.63 -7.94
C GLY A 177 -15.33 9.53 -7.32
N ASN A 178 -15.49 9.33 -6.01
CA ASN A 178 -14.85 8.24 -5.26
C ASN A 178 -13.32 8.11 -5.48
N SER A 179 -12.61 9.24 -5.51
CA SER A 179 -11.16 9.35 -5.76
C SER A 179 -10.70 8.94 -7.16
N THR A 180 -11.60 8.76 -8.11
CA THR A 180 -11.29 8.39 -9.49
C THR A 180 -11.27 9.63 -10.38
N PHE A 181 -10.30 9.68 -11.29
CA PHE A 181 -10.13 10.73 -12.29
C PHE A 181 -10.03 10.14 -13.68
N THR A 182 -10.57 10.86 -14.66
CA THR A 182 -10.30 10.67 -16.08
C THR A 182 -9.39 11.80 -16.57
N PHE A 183 -8.22 11.46 -17.11
CA PHE A 183 -7.34 12.40 -17.79
C PHE A 183 -7.46 12.23 -19.30
N THR A 184 -7.71 13.32 -20.00
CA THR A 184 -7.81 13.34 -21.46
C THR A 184 -6.66 14.16 -22.04
N ILE A 185 -5.89 13.54 -22.95
CA ILE A 185 -4.90 14.20 -23.79
C ILE A 185 -5.55 14.48 -25.13
N THR A 186 -5.55 15.74 -25.58
CA THR A 186 -5.96 16.13 -26.92
C THR A 186 -4.77 16.72 -27.65
N ASN A 187 -4.48 16.19 -28.84
CA ASN A 187 -3.44 16.72 -29.71
C ASN A 187 -3.98 17.94 -30.46
N THR A 188 -3.64 19.13 -30.00
CA THR A 188 -4.07 20.43 -30.58
C THR A 188 -3.10 20.98 -31.62
N SER A 189 -2.06 20.24 -31.97
CA SER A 189 -1.01 20.70 -32.90
C SER A 189 -1.48 20.89 -34.35
N GLY A 190 -2.66 20.34 -34.72
CA GLY A 190 -3.17 20.38 -36.08
C GLY A 190 -3.42 21.77 -36.69
N GLY A 191 -3.59 22.79 -35.85
CA GLY A 191 -3.77 24.19 -36.28
C GLY A 191 -2.48 25.02 -36.18
N THR A 192 -1.36 24.41 -35.84
CA THR A 192 -0.06 25.12 -35.62
C THR A 192 0.85 25.01 -36.80
N SER A 193 1.98 25.73 -36.79
CA SER A 193 3.06 25.61 -37.80
C SER A 193 3.79 24.26 -37.76
N ASN A 194 3.55 23.46 -36.70
CA ASN A 194 4.20 22.15 -36.51
C ASN A 194 3.19 21.09 -36.04
N PRO A 195 2.29 20.60 -36.95
CA PRO A 195 1.45 19.44 -36.66
C PRO A 195 2.32 18.23 -36.37
N THR A 196 2.15 17.62 -35.19
CA THR A 196 3.01 16.53 -34.73
C THR A 196 2.18 15.41 -34.09
N PRO A 197 2.45 14.12 -34.36
CA PRO A 197 1.83 13.06 -33.60
C PRO A 197 2.43 12.96 -32.19
N PHE A 198 1.69 12.36 -31.25
CA PHE A 198 2.24 11.95 -29.95
C PHE A 198 2.35 10.43 -29.90
N SER A 199 3.39 9.92 -29.29
CA SER A 199 3.59 8.48 -29.17
C SER A 199 2.67 7.86 -28.09
N PRO A 200 2.60 6.52 -28.03
CA PRO A 200 2.24 5.83 -26.80
C PRO A 200 3.05 6.36 -25.61
N GLY A 201 2.47 6.34 -24.42
CA GLY A 201 3.12 6.87 -23.23
C GLY A 201 2.96 5.99 -22.01
N VAL A 202 3.49 6.47 -20.89
CA VAL A 202 3.45 5.84 -19.57
C VAL A 202 2.95 6.87 -18.57
N TRP A 203 2.16 6.43 -17.60
CA TRP A 203 1.69 7.27 -16.47
C TRP A 203 1.87 6.56 -15.14
N ALA A 204 1.95 7.31 -14.04
CA ALA A 204 2.12 6.79 -12.70
C ALA A 204 1.57 7.73 -11.63
N ILE A 205 1.06 7.14 -10.53
CA ILE A 205 0.66 7.79 -9.29
C ILE A 205 1.51 7.24 -8.15
N SER A 206 2.21 8.11 -7.42
CA SER A 206 3.01 7.72 -6.25
C SER A 206 2.17 7.66 -4.99
N TYR A 207 2.49 6.73 -4.08
CA TYR A 207 1.98 6.79 -2.70
C TYR A 207 2.39 8.08 -2.01
N ILE A 208 1.56 8.52 -1.07
CA ILE A 208 1.89 9.59 -0.14
C ILE A 208 1.96 9.00 1.28
N ALA A 209 3.08 9.17 1.96
CA ALA A 209 3.27 8.73 3.33
C ALA A 209 3.98 9.81 4.14
N GLY A 210 3.46 10.11 5.33
CA GLY A 210 4.01 11.20 6.16
C GLY A 210 3.97 12.57 5.48
N GLY A 211 3.01 12.80 4.57
CA GLY A 211 2.87 14.06 3.81
C GLY A 211 3.79 14.18 2.58
N ASN A 212 4.60 13.17 2.28
CA ASN A 212 5.53 13.17 1.14
C ASN A 212 5.21 12.05 0.17
N LEU A 213 5.42 12.30 -1.12
CA LEU A 213 5.38 11.26 -2.15
C LEU A 213 6.56 10.29 -1.96
N LEU A 214 6.31 8.99 -2.02
CA LEU A 214 7.36 7.98 -1.90
C LEU A 214 8.29 7.97 -3.11
N ASN A 215 7.76 8.27 -4.28
CA ASN A 215 8.54 8.51 -5.51
C ASN A 215 7.99 9.75 -6.23
N PRO A 216 8.52 10.96 -5.96
CA PRO A 216 8.03 12.18 -6.58
C PRO A 216 8.43 12.32 -8.07
N ASN A 217 9.33 11.48 -8.56
CA ASN A 217 9.87 11.56 -9.92
C ASN A 217 9.85 10.18 -10.59
N PRO A 218 8.67 9.53 -10.79
CA PRO A 218 8.61 8.13 -11.18
C PRO A 218 9.12 7.87 -12.61
N LEU A 219 8.90 8.80 -13.52
CA LEU A 219 9.15 8.60 -14.94
C LEU A 219 10.43 9.27 -15.44
N TYR A 220 10.74 10.44 -14.90
CA TYR A 220 11.95 11.21 -15.20
C TYR A 220 12.23 12.19 -14.05
N GLN A 221 13.43 12.72 -14.01
CA GLN A 221 13.81 13.79 -13.05
C GLN A 221 14.51 14.90 -13.78
N ASN A 222 13.96 16.11 -13.70
CA ASN A 222 14.60 17.32 -14.22
C ASN A 222 16.00 17.51 -13.61
N GLY A 223 16.98 17.85 -14.44
CA GLY A 223 18.38 18.04 -14.03
C GLY A 223 19.18 16.76 -13.83
N GLN A 224 18.61 15.58 -14.12
CA GLN A 224 19.28 14.28 -14.06
C GLN A 224 19.41 13.64 -15.45
N PRO A 225 20.36 12.72 -15.64
CA PRO A 225 20.45 11.93 -16.86
C PRO A 225 19.18 11.11 -17.12
N THR A 226 18.89 10.84 -18.39
CA THR A 226 17.83 9.91 -18.79
C THR A 226 18.09 8.50 -18.24
N ALA A 227 17.03 7.78 -17.89
CA ALA A 227 17.12 6.44 -17.31
C ALA A 227 15.89 5.57 -17.63
N ASN A 228 15.98 4.27 -17.30
CA ASN A 228 14.87 3.32 -17.19
C ASN A 228 14.01 3.15 -18.46
N GLY A 229 14.55 3.51 -19.64
CA GLY A 229 13.83 3.39 -20.92
C GLY A 229 13.13 4.67 -21.39
N LEU A 230 13.32 5.81 -20.70
CA LEU A 230 12.79 7.09 -21.16
C LEU A 230 13.32 7.47 -22.55
N THR A 231 14.61 7.21 -22.85
CA THR A 231 15.21 7.44 -24.16
C THR A 231 14.44 6.73 -25.28
N ASN A 232 13.95 5.51 -25.03
CA ASN A 232 13.16 4.77 -26.00
C ASN A 232 11.84 5.49 -26.35
N ILE A 233 11.19 6.10 -25.35
CA ILE A 233 10.01 6.95 -25.59
C ILE A 233 10.42 8.19 -26.36
N ALA A 234 11.42 8.94 -25.87
CA ALA A 234 11.77 10.25 -26.39
C ALA A 234 12.30 10.20 -27.84
N GLU A 235 13.02 9.14 -28.23
CA GLU A 235 13.62 8.99 -29.56
C GLU A 235 12.80 8.16 -30.54
N MET A 236 12.04 7.18 -30.06
CA MET A 236 11.37 6.18 -30.91
C MET A 236 9.86 6.04 -30.63
N GLY A 237 9.37 6.68 -29.56
CA GLY A 237 7.98 6.51 -29.12
C GLY A 237 7.68 5.13 -28.54
N ASP A 238 8.70 4.33 -28.21
CA ASP A 238 8.55 2.99 -27.61
C ASP A 238 8.46 3.11 -26.09
N ASN A 239 7.27 2.84 -25.55
CA ASN A 239 6.98 2.91 -24.13
C ASN A 239 7.18 1.58 -23.36
N SER A 240 7.63 0.52 -24.05
CA SER A 240 7.67 -0.85 -23.47
C SER A 240 8.64 -0.98 -22.31
N ILE A 241 9.85 -0.43 -22.43
CA ILE A 241 10.90 -0.54 -21.40
C ILE A 241 10.52 0.26 -20.17
N LEU A 242 10.16 1.54 -20.33
CA LEU A 242 9.75 2.38 -19.22
C LEU A 242 8.46 1.85 -18.57
N GLY A 243 7.49 1.39 -19.35
CA GLY A 243 6.27 0.77 -18.85
C GLY A 243 6.54 -0.46 -17.99
N THR A 244 7.43 -1.35 -18.42
CA THR A 244 7.86 -2.53 -17.64
C THR A 244 8.57 -2.13 -16.35
N TYR A 245 9.47 -1.14 -16.39
CA TYR A 245 10.14 -0.63 -15.21
C TYR A 245 9.13 -0.08 -14.19
N ILE A 246 8.20 0.76 -14.64
CA ILE A 246 7.18 1.39 -13.79
C ILE A 246 6.22 0.34 -13.21
N GLN A 247 5.81 -0.65 -13.98
CA GLN A 247 5.00 -1.77 -13.49
C GLN A 247 5.72 -2.51 -12.35
N GLY A 248 7.04 -2.69 -12.44
CA GLY A 248 7.85 -3.28 -11.36
C GLY A 248 7.93 -2.42 -10.09
N GLN A 249 7.67 -1.11 -10.17
CA GLN A 249 7.60 -0.17 -9.05
C GLN A 249 6.18 0.01 -8.51
N THR A 250 5.16 -0.55 -9.17
CA THR A 250 3.75 -0.42 -8.81
C THR A 250 3.31 -1.62 -7.99
N GLY A 251 2.54 -1.37 -6.93
CA GLY A 251 2.00 -2.41 -6.06
C GLY A 251 1.52 -1.85 -4.74
N ILE A 252 1.65 -2.63 -3.68
CA ILE A 252 1.07 -2.28 -2.39
C ILE A 252 2.09 -1.60 -1.48
N PHE A 253 1.63 -0.56 -0.81
CA PHE A 253 2.25 0.02 0.38
C PHE A 253 1.15 0.20 1.43
N THR A 254 1.27 -0.45 2.58
CA THR A 254 0.35 -0.22 3.69
C THR A 254 1.04 -0.35 5.04
N PRO A 255 0.94 0.68 5.91
CA PRO A 255 1.26 0.51 7.31
C PRO A 255 0.16 -0.29 8.01
N LEU A 256 0.48 -0.90 9.16
CA LEU A 256 -0.50 -1.44 10.09
C LEU A 256 -0.64 -0.48 11.26
N SER A 257 -1.87 -0.27 11.74
CA SER A 257 -2.12 0.53 12.94
C SER A 257 -1.58 -0.16 14.21
N PRO A 258 -1.62 0.49 15.39
CA PRO A 258 -1.42 -0.20 16.65
C PRO A 258 -2.26 -1.47 16.72
N VAL A 259 -1.61 -2.60 17.03
CA VAL A 259 -2.26 -3.91 16.95
C VAL A 259 -3.04 -4.19 18.23
N LEU A 260 -4.32 -4.48 18.09
CA LEU A 260 -5.14 -5.02 19.18
C LEU A 260 -4.83 -6.51 19.32
N VAL A 261 -4.50 -6.94 20.56
CA VAL A 261 -4.30 -8.35 20.92
C VAL A 261 -5.23 -8.68 22.07
N VAL A 262 -6.05 -9.72 21.92
CA VAL A 262 -7.06 -10.14 22.90
C VAL A 262 -6.81 -11.58 23.31
N VAL A 263 -6.73 -11.84 24.62
CA VAL A 263 -6.73 -13.19 25.20
C VAL A 263 -8.13 -13.47 25.74
N TYR A 264 -8.73 -14.55 25.32
CA TYR A 264 -10.09 -14.90 25.74
C TYR A 264 -10.30 -16.42 25.83
N ASN A 265 -11.31 -16.82 26.59
CA ASN A 265 -11.78 -18.18 26.69
C ASN A 265 -13.24 -18.22 26.20
N GLY A 266 -13.48 -18.87 25.07
CA GLY A 266 -14.78 -18.90 24.42
C GLY A 266 -14.69 -19.51 23.02
N ILE A 267 -15.86 -19.75 22.45
CA ILE A 267 -15.96 -20.35 21.11
C ILE A 267 -16.01 -19.32 19.99
N ASP A 268 -16.41 -18.09 20.27
CA ASP A 268 -16.56 -17.02 19.30
C ASP A 268 -15.44 -15.97 19.43
N ASN A 269 -14.99 -15.43 18.30
CA ASN A 269 -14.07 -14.31 18.26
C ASN A 269 -14.79 -13.06 18.83
N PRO A 270 -14.28 -12.43 19.91
CA PRO A 270 -14.97 -11.32 20.55
C PRO A 270 -14.85 -10.00 19.77
N ILE A 271 -13.92 -9.89 18.82
CA ILE A 271 -13.63 -8.66 18.06
C ILE A 271 -14.74 -8.39 17.05
N TYR A 272 -15.04 -9.37 16.20
CA TYR A 272 -15.99 -9.24 15.09
C TYR A 272 -16.65 -10.58 14.77
N LYS A 273 -17.66 -10.53 13.92
CA LYS A 273 -18.26 -11.73 13.32
C LYS A 273 -18.62 -11.46 11.86
N THR A 274 -18.09 -12.27 10.96
CA THR A 274 -18.39 -12.19 9.54
C THR A 274 -19.88 -12.39 9.29
N GLY A 275 -20.48 -11.57 8.42
CA GLY A 275 -21.90 -11.57 8.13
C GLY A 275 -22.76 -10.75 9.10
N GLU A 276 -22.16 -10.16 10.16
CA GLU A 276 -22.82 -9.19 11.04
C GLU A 276 -22.29 -7.78 10.75
N ASN A 277 -23.12 -6.76 10.94
CA ASN A 277 -22.68 -5.37 10.88
C ASN A 277 -21.79 -5.04 12.07
N ASP A 278 -20.94 -4.01 11.93
CA ASP A 278 -20.20 -3.43 13.04
C ASP A 278 -21.12 -3.16 14.24
N ARG A 279 -20.69 -3.58 15.42
CA ARG A 279 -21.47 -3.50 16.66
C ARG A 279 -21.49 -2.11 17.30
N GLY A 280 -20.79 -1.12 16.71
CA GLY A 280 -20.62 0.21 17.29
C GLY A 280 -19.82 0.19 18.61
N LYS A 281 -18.86 -0.71 18.75
CA LYS A 281 -18.05 -0.92 19.97
C LYS A 281 -16.57 -0.60 19.75
N GLY A 282 -16.25 0.14 18.68
CA GLY A 282 -14.91 0.64 18.41
C GLY A 282 -14.13 -0.10 17.33
N LEU A 283 -14.74 -1.08 16.61
CA LEU A 283 -14.11 -1.73 15.48
C LEU A 283 -14.02 -0.77 14.29
N LYS A 284 -15.05 0.02 14.04
CA LYS A 284 -15.05 1.10 13.04
C LYS A 284 -13.88 2.08 13.25
N GLU A 285 -13.66 2.52 14.49
CA GLU A 285 -12.55 3.43 14.82
C GLU A 285 -11.19 2.78 14.55
N LEU A 286 -11.05 1.48 14.85
CA LEU A 286 -9.86 0.72 14.49
C LEU A 286 -9.71 0.62 12.98
N ALA A 287 -10.76 0.24 12.26
CA ALA A 287 -10.72 -0.02 10.82
C ALA A 287 -10.53 1.26 9.98
N GLN A 288 -11.14 2.40 10.40
CA GLN A 288 -11.08 3.66 9.68
C GLN A 288 -9.93 4.58 10.10
N LYS A 289 -9.50 4.52 11.39
CA LYS A 289 -8.56 5.49 11.97
C LYS A 289 -7.35 4.84 12.63
N GLY A 290 -7.33 3.52 12.74
CA GLY A 290 -6.30 2.79 13.46
C GLY A 290 -6.37 2.94 14.98
N ASP A 291 -7.49 3.46 15.52
CA ASP A 291 -7.68 3.63 16.97
C ASP A 291 -8.40 2.43 17.57
N ALA A 292 -7.62 1.55 18.21
CA ALA A 292 -8.11 0.37 18.90
C ALA A 292 -8.52 0.63 20.37
N THR A 293 -8.37 1.85 20.90
CA THR A 293 -8.52 2.16 22.33
C THR A 293 -9.93 1.87 22.85
N GLY A 294 -10.94 2.34 22.10
CA GLY A 294 -12.36 2.14 22.45
C GLY A 294 -12.74 0.66 22.42
N LEU A 295 -12.31 -0.04 21.39
CA LEU A 295 -12.57 -1.47 21.23
C LEU A 295 -11.89 -2.29 22.35
N ALA A 296 -10.64 -2.01 22.68
CA ALA A 296 -9.94 -2.67 23.75
C ALA A 296 -10.60 -2.44 25.12
N ALA A 297 -11.10 -1.22 25.38
CA ALA A 297 -11.85 -0.90 26.60
C ALA A 297 -13.16 -1.70 26.70
N TYR A 298 -13.93 -1.74 25.61
CA TYR A 298 -15.15 -2.53 25.53
C TYR A 298 -14.87 -4.03 25.74
N LEU A 299 -13.88 -4.60 25.06
CA LEU A 299 -13.56 -6.02 25.13
C LEU A 299 -13.21 -6.47 26.55
N LYS A 300 -12.57 -5.63 27.36
CA LYS A 300 -12.30 -5.93 28.79
C LYS A 300 -13.56 -6.12 29.62
N THR A 301 -14.73 -5.69 29.13
CA THR A 301 -16.03 -5.89 29.81
C THR A 301 -16.77 -7.13 29.32
N VAL A 302 -16.29 -7.78 28.25
CA VAL A 302 -16.93 -8.94 27.65
C VAL A 302 -16.60 -10.21 28.44
N ILE A 303 -17.62 -10.98 28.79
CA ILE A 303 -17.45 -12.25 29.52
C ILE A 303 -16.58 -13.19 28.68
N GLY A 304 -15.59 -13.81 29.34
CA GLY A 304 -14.62 -14.70 28.69
C GLY A 304 -13.37 -14.00 28.19
N VAL A 305 -13.35 -12.67 28.04
CA VAL A 305 -12.13 -11.92 27.73
C VAL A 305 -11.30 -11.76 29.00
N LYS A 306 -10.05 -12.23 28.96
CA LYS A 306 -9.09 -12.16 30.06
C LYS A 306 -8.20 -10.92 30.00
N ALA A 307 -7.80 -10.53 28.78
CA ALA A 307 -6.96 -9.35 28.56
C ALA A 307 -7.17 -8.79 27.14
N ALA A 308 -6.99 -7.47 27.00
CA ALA A 308 -6.93 -6.78 25.70
C ALA A 308 -5.81 -5.73 25.77
N TYR A 309 -4.90 -5.81 24.80
CA TYR A 309 -3.72 -4.94 24.66
C TYR A 309 -3.79 -4.18 23.36
N VAL A 310 -3.37 -2.92 23.36
CA VAL A 310 -3.13 -2.13 22.15
C VAL A 310 -1.62 -1.91 22.06
N LEU A 311 -0.99 -2.42 20.99
CA LEU A 311 0.46 -2.48 20.82
C LEU A 311 0.90 -1.51 19.73
N PRO A 312 1.34 -0.28 20.06
CA PRO A 312 1.95 0.63 19.09
C PRO A 312 3.39 0.22 18.82
N ALA A 313 3.88 0.51 17.61
CA ALA A 313 5.31 0.41 17.33
C ALA A 313 6.09 1.50 18.07
N ALA A 314 7.29 1.16 18.55
CA ALA A 314 8.04 1.98 19.49
C ALA A 314 8.36 3.40 18.98
N ASN A 315 8.67 3.57 17.69
CA ASN A 315 9.15 4.84 17.16
C ASN A 315 8.16 5.57 16.26
N THR A 316 7.19 4.86 15.69
CA THR A 316 6.31 5.38 14.63
C THR A 316 4.84 5.29 14.97
N ASN A 317 4.50 4.68 16.11
CA ASN A 317 3.14 4.30 16.51
C ASN A 317 2.45 3.30 15.57
N ILE A 318 2.88 3.17 14.33
CA ILE A 318 2.37 2.27 13.28
C ILE A 318 3.49 1.33 12.82
N LEU A 319 3.13 0.14 12.34
CA LEU A 319 4.09 -0.81 11.79
C LEU A 319 4.24 -0.52 10.29
N LEU A 320 5.32 0.17 9.93
CA LEU A 320 5.64 0.45 8.52
C LEU A 320 5.98 -0.86 7.78
N PRO A 321 5.69 -0.97 6.48
CA PRO A 321 6.16 -2.08 5.66
C PRO A 321 7.67 -2.01 5.43
N LYS A 322 8.25 -3.01 4.78
CA LYS A 322 9.64 -2.92 4.31
C LYS A 322 9.76 -1.83 3.24
N ILE A 323 10.77 -0.99 3.37
CA ILE A 323 11.08 0.09 2.43
C ILE A 323 12.54 -0.10 2.00
N GLY A 324 12.75 -0.56 0.78
CA GLY A 324 14.09 -0.92 0.29
C GLY A 324 14.72 -2.01 1.16
N SER A 325 15.91 -1.75 1.71
CA SER A 325 16.62 -2.69 2.60
C SER A 325 16.18 -2.63 4.06
N GLN A 326 15.29 -1.71 4.45
CA GLN A 326 14.83 -1.57 5.83
C GLN A 326 13.80 -2.66 6.17
N ALA A 327 13.96 -3.29 7.33
CA ALA A 327 12.97 -4.24 7.84
C ALA A 327 11.66 -3.53 8.18
N GLY A 328 10.56 -4.24 8.06
CA GLY A 328 9.25 -3.74 8.49
C GLY A 328 9.12 -3.62 10.01
N GLY A 329 8.13 -2.84 10.44
CA GLY A 329 7.83 -2.63 11.85
C GLY A 329 7.33 -3.91 12.53
N SER A 330 7.65 -4.07 13.81
CA SER A 330 7.18 -5.20 14.62
C SER A 330 6.82 -4.78 16.04
N VAL A 331 5.93 -5.56 16.65
CA VAL A 331 5.56 -5.44 18.07
C VAL A 331 5.49 -6.82 18.71
N SER A 332 5.77 -6.88 20.02
CA SER A 332 5.70 -8.14 20.76
C SER A 332 5.06 -7.91 22.14
N GLN A 333 4.32 -8.91 22.63
CA GLN A 333 3.67 -8.89 23.93
C GLN A 333 3.77 -10.25 24.60
N GLN A 334 4.10 -10.27 25.88
CA GLN A 334 3.94 -11.44 26.74
C GLN A 334 2.50 -11.57 27.22
N LEU A 335 1.95 -12.76 27.11
CA LEU A 335 0.57 -13.09 27.43
C LEU A 335 0.54 -14.18 28.49
N ASN A 336 -0.25 -13.98 29.54
CA ASN A 336 -0.58 -15.02 30.51
C ASN A 336 -1.77 -15.83 29.96
N VAL A 337 -1.58 -17.10 29.73
CA VAL A 337 -2.56 -17.98 29.11
C VAL A 337 -2.76 -19.28 29.91
N SER A 338 -3.96 -19.83 29.86
CA SER A 338 -4.34 -21.10 30.47
C SER A 338 -4.86 -22.06 29.40
N GLU A 339 -5.15 -23.30 29.79
CA GLU A 339 -5.80 -24.25 28.88
C GLU A 339 -7.15 -23.71 28.38
N GLY A 340 -7.41 -23.94 27.08
CA GLY A 340 -8.63 -23.46 26.42
C GLY A 340 -8.61 -21.98 26.01
N ASP A 341 -7.58 -21.21 26.36
CA ASP A 341 -7.45 -19.82 25.96
C ASP A 341 -7.12 -19.69 24.46
N ARG A 342 -7.65 -18.63 23.88
CA ARG A 342 -7.45 -18.25 22.49
C ARG A 342 -6.92 -16.83 22.40
N ILE A 343 -6.24 -16.55 21.30
CA ILE A 343 -5.75 -15.21 20.95
C ILE A 343 -6.43 -14.77 19.68
N ALA A 344 -7.01 -13.56 19.71
CA ALA A 344 -7.44 -12.84 18.54
C ALA A 344 -6.64 -11.54 18.39
N ILE A 345 -6.37 -11.15 17.15
CA ILE A 345 -5.76 -9.85 16.85
C ILE A 345 -6.63 -9.06 15.86
N ALA A 346 -6.47 -7.74 15.87
CA ALA A 346 -6.96 -6.88 14.81
C ALA A 346 -6.05 -5.66 14.63
N THR A 347 -5.89 -5.20 13.38
CA THR A 347 -5.15 -3.99 13.02
C THR A 347 -5.66 -3.45 11.70
N MET A 348 -5.69 -2.12 11.53
CA MET A 348 -6.11 -1.48 10.29
C MET A 348 -5.16 -1.80 9.13
N TYR A 349 -5.70 -2.00 7.94
CA TYR A 349 -4.99 -1.81 6.68
C TYR A 349 -4.88 -0.30 6.44
N GLY A 350 -3.74 0.30 6.77
CA GLY A 350 -3.62 1.75 6.97
C GLY A 350 -3.97 2.62 5.77
N PHE A 351 -3.88 2.09 4.54
CA PHE A 351 -4.22 2.81 3.32
C PHE A 351 -5.52 2.32 2.67
N SER A 352 -6.49 1.97 3.49
CA SER A 352 -7.88 1.71 3.08
C SER A 352 -8.85 2.65 3.79
N ASN A 353 -10.13 2.55 3.46
CA ASN A 353 -11.19 3.30 4.12
C ASN A 353 -11.56 2.69 5.47
N ASP A 354 -11.77 1.35 5.49
CA ASP A 354 -12.19 0.61 6.67
C ASP A 354 -11.83 -0.89 6.60
N TRP A 355 -10.75 -1.24 5.87
CA TRP A 355 -10.26 -2.61 5.89
C TRP A 355 -9.39 -2.87 7.11
N PHE A 356 -9.50 -4.05 7.67
CA PHE A 356 -8.69 -4.48 8.81
C PHE A 356 -8.23 -5.93 8.69
N PHE A 357 -7.03 -6.19 9.14
CA PHE A 357 -6.54 -7.56 9.36
C PHE A 357 -7.06 -8.07 10.70
N ALA A 358 -7.53 -9.30 10.72
CA ALA A 358 -7.94 -9.95 11.97
C ALA A 358 -7.75 -11.46 11.91
N THR A 359 -7.69 -12.08 13.08
CA THR A 359 -7.66 -13.53 13.21
C THR A 359 -8.96 -14.13 12.71
N VAL A 360 -8.87 -15.13 11.81
CA VAL A 360 -10.04 -15.83 11.26
C VAL A 360 -10.65 -16.81 12.26
N GLY A 361 -11.94 -17.10 12.10
CA GLY A 361 -12.66 -18.09 12.90
C GLY A 361 -12.57 -17.80 14.39
N ASN A 362 -12.32 -18.85 15.16
CA ASN A 362 -12.35 -18.79 16.63
C ASN A 362 -11.02 -18.37 17.27
N GLY A 363 -10.10 -17.80 16.50
CA GLY A 363 -8.79 -17.36 17.02
C GLY A 363 -7.75 -18.48 17.08
N ILE A 364 -6.55 -18.11 17.53
CA ILE A 364 -5.38 -18.99 17.65
C ILE A 364 -5.40 -19.63 19.04
N ASN A 365 -5.13 -20.94 19.15
CA ASN A 365 -4.94 -21.59 20.43
C ASN A 365 -3.70 -20.98 21.13
N ALA A 366 -3.89 -20.43 22.30
CA ALA A 366 -2.87 -19.64 23.00
C ALA A 366 -1.65 -20.46 23.49
N LYS A 367 -1.79 -21.79 23.60
CA LYS A 367 -0.69 -22.70 23.99
C LYS A 367 0.13 -23.24 22.81
N GLN A 368 -0.38 -23.08 21.57
CA GLN A 368 0.39 -23.48 20.38
C GLN A 368 1.54 -22.50 20.14
N LYS A 369 2.63 -23.02 19.58
CA LYS A 369 3.81 -22.23 19.18
C LYS A 369 4.03 -22.37 17.67
N GLY A 370 4.59 -21.35 17.06
CA GLY A 370 4.88 -21.35 15.62
C GLY A 370 4.39 -20.11 14.89
N ASP A 371 4.31 -20.22 13.57
CA ASP A 371 3.81 -19.20 12.65
C ASP A 371 2.30 -19.39 12.43
N PHE A 372 1.54 -18.35 12.71
CA PHE A 372 0.09 -18.29 12.58
C PHE A 372 -0.39 -17.26 11.56
N SER A 373 0.49 -16.81 10.66
CA SER A 373 0.16 -15.82 9.63
C SER A 373 -0.99 -16.27 8.72
N SER A 374 -1.12 -17.58 8.48
CA SER A 374 -2.26 -18.17 7.74
C SER A 374 -3.60 -18.12 8.47
N SER A 375 -3.58 -17.83 9.78
CA SER A 375 -4.79 -17.63 10.59
C SER A 375 -5.28 -16.19 10.57
N ILE A 376 -4.68 -15.33 9.76
CA ILE A 376 -5.08 -13.92 9.60
C ILE A 376 -5.80 -13.76 8.27
N GLY A 377 -6.92 -13.05 8.28
CA GLY A 377 -7.66 -12.60 7.12
C GLY A 377 -7.67 -11.09 6.99
N LEU A 378 -8.03 -10.59 5.82
CA LEU A 378 -8.34 -9.19 5.57
C LEU A 378 -9.86 -9.06 5.42
N PHE A 379 -10.45 -8.13 6.14
CA PHE A 379 -11.89 -7.90 6.20
C PHE A 379 -12.21 -6.44 5.90
N ASP A 380 -13.37 -6.22 5.31
CA ASP A 380 -14.05 -4.95 5.13
C ASP A 380 -15.05 -4.80 6.27
N ASP A 381 -14.96 -3.70 7.02
CA ASP A 381 -15.87 -3.42 8.14
C ASP A 381 -17.28 -3.02 7.67
N GLY A 382 -17.44 -2.67 6.39
CA GLY A 382 -18.72 -2.30 5.76
C GLY A 382 -19.29 -0.97 6.26
N THR A 383 -18.44 -0.08 6.77
CA THR A 383 -18.83 1.22 7.35
C THR A 383 -18.49 2.41 6.46
N ALA A 384 -17.66 2.21 5.41
CA ALA A 384 -17.28 3.24 4.44
C ALA A 384 -17.17 2.66 3.03
N ILE A 385 -17.73 3.36 2.02
CA ILE A 385 -17.62 2.96 0.62
C ILE A 385 -16.15 2.82 0.24
N ASN A 386 -15.78 1.66 -0.29
CA ASN A 386 -14.41 1.34 -0.67
C ASN A 386 -13.86 2.25 -1.78
N GLN A 387 -12.61 2.64 -1.62
CA GLN A 387 -11.82 3.38 -2.60
C GLN A 387 -10.55 2.59 -2.92
N PHE A 388 -9.84 2.96 -3.99
CA PHE A 388 -8.58 2.30 -4.33
C PHE A 388 -7.59 2.40 -3.15
N PRO A 389 -7.07 1.27 -2.62
CA PRO A 389 -6.18 1.29 -1.48
C PRO A 389 -4.89 2.08 -1.76
N GLY A 390 -4.66 3.13 -1.00
CA GLY A 390 -3.54 4.05 -1.21
C GLY A 390 -3.84 5.26 -2.11
N ALA A 391 -5.03 5.30 -2.73
CA ALA A 391 -5.50 6.44 -3.50
C ALA A 391 -6.83 7.01 -2.95
N GLY A 392 -7.34 6.48 -1.85
CA GLY A 392 -8.56 6.97 -1.21
C GLY A 392 -8.35 8.24 -0.39
N ILE A 393 -9.33 9.15 -0.38
CA ILE A 393 -9.26 10.41 0.39
C ILE A 393 -9.41 10.19 1.89
N THR A 394 -9.94 9.06 2.33
CA THR A 394 -10.24 8.76 3.75
C THR A 394 -9.21 7.87 4.41
N GLN A 395 -8.18 7.45 3.67
CA GLN A 395 -7.08 6.67 4.24
C GLN A 395 -6.36 7.40 5.38
N PHE A 396 -5.64 6.65 6.21
CA PHE A 396 -4.89 7.16 7.34
C PHE A 396 -4.10 8.43 7.02
N ASN A 397 -4.22 9.45 7.89
CA ASN A 397 -3.59 10.78 7.80
C ASN A 397 -4.07 11.74 6.72
N LEU A 398 -5.04 11.40 5.88
CA LEU A 398 -5.58 12.36 4.90
C LEU A 398 -6.80 13.13 5.40
N ALA A 399 -7.40 12.70 6.51
CA ALA A 399 -8.52 13.35 7.19
C ALA A 399 -9.74 13.66 6.29
N GLY A 400 -9.92 12.89 5.22
CA GLY A 400 -11.11 12.99 4.38
C GLY A 400 -12.35 12.47 5.09
N THR A 401 -13.54 12.91 4.64
CA THR A 401 -14.81 12.40 5.18
C THR A 401 -15.20 11.12 4.46
N PRO A 402 -15.38 10.00 5.18
CA PRO A 402 -15.83 8.76 4.57
C PRO A 402 -17.21 8.90 3.94
N LEU A 403 -17.39 8.32 2.76
CA LEU A 403 -18.71 8.03 2.23
C LEU A 403 -19.26 6.84 3.00
N VAL A 404 -20.27 7.10 3.83
CA VAL A 404 -20.81 6.09 4.78
C VAL A 404 -21.59 5.02 4.02
N GLU A 405 -21.35 3.77 4.37
CA GLU A 405 -22.22 2.65 4.04
C GLU A 405 -22.57 1.83 5.29
N SER A 406 -23.46 0.87 5.16
CA SER A 406 -23.82 -0.04 6.25
C SER A 406 -24.04 -1.42 5.67
N LYS A 407 -22.96 -2.20 5.65
CA LYS A 407 -22.93 -3.58 5.18
C LYS A 407 -22.41 -4.50 6.26
N PRO A 408 -22.69 -5.81 6.20
CA PRO A 408 -22.05 -6.78 7.05
C PRO A 408 -20.54 -6.81 6.83
N ILE A 409 -19.80 -7.17 7.89
CA ILE A 409 -18.36 -7.44 7.80
C ILE A 409 -18.13 -8.65 6.90
N GLU A 410 -17.32 -8.47 5.86
CA GLU A 410 -17.02 -9.51 4.88
C GLU A 410 -15.50 -9.61 4.62
N ALA A 411 -15.07 -10.79 4.17
CA ALA A 411 -13.69 -10.95 3.72
C ALA A 411 -13.47 -10.15 2.44
N VAL A 412 -12.38 -9.39 2.37
CA VAL A 412 -11.97 -8.69 1.14
C VAL A 412 -11.56 -9.73 0.11
N PRO A 413 -12.21 -9.78 -1.06
CA PRO A 413 -11.84 -10.72 -2.11
C PRO A 413 -10.44 -10.42 -2.67
N ASN A 414 -9.76 -11.44 -3.19
CA ASN A 414 -8.47 -11.26 -3.86
C ASN A 414 -8.42 -12.07 -5.17
N PRO A 415 -8.39 -11.46 -6.36
CA PRO A 415 -8.34 -9.99 -6.55
C PRO A 415 -9.62 -9.29 -6.08
N ASN A 416 -9.49 -8.03 -5.63
CA ASN A 416 -10.61 -7.17 -5.32
C ASN A 416 -10.97 -6.26 -6.51
N ALA A 417 -11.93 -5.34 -6.33
CA ALA A 417 -12.39 -4.44 -7.38
C ALA A 417 -11.31 -3.47 -7.89
N PHE A 418 -10.21 -3.29 -7.18
CA PHE A 418 -9.18 -2.29 -7.47
C PHE A 418 -7.84 -2.93 -7.86
N THR A 419 -7.41 -3.98 -7.16
CA THR A 419 -6.06 -4.53 -7.30
C THR A 419 -6.01 -5.99 -6.84
N THR A 420 -4.88 -6.64 -7.13
CA THR A 420 -4.52 -7.94 -6.55
C THR A 420 -3.53 -7.73 -5.41
N LEU A 421 -3.90 -8.17 -4.22
CA LEU A 421 -3.05 -8.09 -3.04
C LEU A 421 -2.07 -9.28 -3.01
N PRO A 422 -0.89 -9.11 -2.39
CA PRO A 422 -0.07 -10.25 -1.99
C PRO A 422 -0.84 -11.19 -1.05
N ALA A 423 -0.37 -12.42 -0.90
CA ALA A 423 -0.91 -13.30 0.15
C ALA A 423 -0.83 -12.60 1.52
N ILE A 424 -1.84 -12.77 2.38
CA ILE A 424 -1.90 -12.09 3.69
C ILE A 424 -0.64 -12.35 4.52
N SER A 425 -0.11 -13.59 4.49
CA SER A 425 1.16 -13.95 5.14
C SER A 425 2.40 -13.22 4.57
N GLY A 426 2.29 -12.63 3.39
CA GLY A 426 3.30 -11.74 2.81
C GLY A 426 3.14 -10.27 3.21
N ILE A 427 2.07 -9.94 3.95
CA ILE A 427 1.81 -8.59 4.46
C ILE A 427 2.00 -8.55 5.98
N ILE A 428 1.34 -9.42 6.70
CA ILE A 428 1.39 -9.52 8.16
C ILE A 428 1.86 -10.90 8.59
N LYS A 429 2.85 -10.93 9.49
CA LYS A 429 3.36 -12.16 10.11
C LYS A 429 3.01 -12.18 11.58
N VAL A 430 2.49 -13.31 12.05
CA VAL A 430 2.12 -13.55 13.44
C VAL A 430 2.80 -14.79 13.96
N THR A 431 3.59 -14.66 15.04
CA THR A 431 4.33 -15.77 15.64
C THR A 431 4.06 -15.87 17.12
N LEU A 432 3.84 -17.08 17.63
CA LEU A 432 3.78 -17.40 19.06
C LEU A 432 5.02 -18.22 19.49
N LYS A 433 5.61 -17.87 20.65
CA LYS A 433 6.78 -18.52 21.22
C LYS A 433 6.56 -18.94 22.66
#